data_2db618877d6acbffc3a0ce23b239f7ab
#
_entry.id   2db618877d6acbffc3a0ce23b239f7ab
#
_cell.length_a   1.000
_cell.length_b   1.000
_cell.length_c   1.000
_cell.angle_alpha   90.00
_cell.angle_beta   90.00
_cell.angle_gamma   90.00
#
_symmetry.space_group_name_H-M   'P 1'
#
loop_
_entity.id
_entity.type
_entity.pdbx_description
1 polymer ?
#
loop_
_entity_poly.entity_id
_entity_poly.type
_entity_poly.pdbx_seq_one_letter_code
_entity_poly.pdbx_strand_id
1 'polypeptide(L)'
;VEFFYTATYPVVTSGKDSKVIITSTANGVGNMFHKIYESAVHNQSEYKSFLINWYDVPGRDDEWKKETIANTSEAQFEQEYGNSFLGTGNTLVNSNTLLGMRALDPDWNKDNLFLYEKPLEGHRYVCTVDVSKGRGLDYSTFTIIDVTTSPFKQVCTYRDNMVSPLLFPDIINKYVKHYNEPVVIIENNAEGGMVATQLHYEIEYPNVFVQGQLKAEDIGVTMSRKIKRIG
;
A
#
# COMPACT_ATOMS: atom_id res chain seq x y z
N VAL A 1 -4.11 10.12 -17.17
CA VAL A 1 -3.78 9.17 -18.26
C VAL A 1 -4.84 8.08 -18.35
N GLU A 2 -5.20 7.39 -17.24
CA GLU A 2 -6.19 6.30 -17.22
C GLU A 2 -7.56 6.74 -17.75
N PHE A 3 -8.08 7.86 -17.26
CA PHE A 3 -9.34 8.43 -17.74
C PHE A 3 -9.33 8.72 -19.24
N PHE A 4 -8.26 9.33 -19.76
CA PHE A 4 -8.10 9.62 -21.17
C PHE A 4 -8.09 8.34 -22.02
N TYR A 5 -7.34 7.33 -21.59
CA TYR A 5 -7.27 6.05 -22.28
C TYR A 5 -8.64 5.36 -22.32
N THR A 6 -9.31 5.26 -21.18
CA THR A 6 -10.63 4.62 -21.07
C THR A 6 -11.68 5.32 -21.97
N ALA A 7 -11.63 6.64 -22.06
CA ALA A 7 -12.54 7.40 -22.91
C ALA A 7 -12.20 7.33 -24.41
N THR A 8 -10.91 7.21 -24.75
CA THR A 8 -10.44 7.31 -26.16
C THR A 8 -10.33 5.94 -26.82
N TYR A 9 -9.98 4.91 -26.06
CA TYR A 9 -9.75 3.56 -26.59
C TYR A 9 -10.93 3.00 -27.40
N PRO A 10 -12.20 3.07 -26.92
CA PRO A 10 -13.35 2.56 -27.69
C PRO A 10 -13.55 3.29 -29.03
N VAL A 11 -13.23 4.58 -29.08
CA VAL A 11 -13.35 5.38 -30.30
C VAL A 11 -12.30 4.96 -31.35
N VAL A 12 -11.06 4.77 -30.89
CA VAL A 12 -9.96 4.36 -31.78
C VAL A 12 -10.17 2.92 -32.28
N THR A 13 -10.62 2.02 -31.42
CA THR A 13 -10.80 0.60 -31.76
C THR A 13 -12.07 0.30 -32.58
N SER A 14 -12.95 1.28 -32.76
CA SER A 14 -14.13 1.12 -33.60
C SER A 14 -13.80 0.99 -35.11
N GLY A 15 -12.60 1.41 -35.53
CA GLY A 15 -12.12 1.29 -36.90
C GLY A 15 -11.44 -0.06 -37.15
N LYS A 16 -11.73 -0.69 -38.33
CA LYS A 16 -11.16 -2.02 -38.67
C LYS A 16 -9.65 -2.06 -38.83
N ASP A 17 -9.03 -0.93 -39.17
CA ASP A 17 -7.59 -0.81 -39.44
C ASP A 17 -6.87 0.08 -38.44
N SER A 18 -7.51 0.37 -37.31
CA SER A 18 -6.93 1.21 -36.26
C SER A 18 -5.79 0.50 -35.53
N LYS A 19 -4.73 1.26 -35.24
CA LYS A 19 -3.58 0.79 -34.47
C LYS A 19 -3.37 1.73 -33.29
N VAL A 20 -3.11 1.15 -32.11
CA VAL A 20 -2.79 1.89 -30.89
C VAL A 20 -1.33 1.64 -30.54
N ILE A 21 -0.55 2.70 -30.47
CA ILE A 21 0.85 2.66 -30.02
C ILE A 21 0.94 3.50 -28.76
N ILE A 22 1.40 2.90 -27.67
CA ILE A 22 1.57 3.56 -26.38
C ILE A 22 3.05 3.54 -26.06
N THR A 23 3.64 4.72 -25.85
CA THR A 23 5.03 4.88 -25.44
C THR A 23 5.10 5.60 -24.11
N SER A 24 5.93 5.12 -23.21
CA SER A 24 6.18 5.74 -21.91
C SER A 24 7.51 5.24 -21.34
N THR A 25 8.13 6.03 -20.48
CA THR A 25 9.13 5.54 -19.52
C THR A 25 8.44 4.83 -18.37
N ALA A 26 9.18 3.97 -17.67
CA ALA A 26 8.69 3.29 -16.48
C ALA A 26 8.45 4.30 -15.36
N ASN A 27 7.25 4.34 -14.80
CA ASN A 27 6.89 5.28 -13.74
C ASN A 27 6.09 4.58 -12.63
N GLY A 28 6.75 3.68 -11.91
CA GLY A 28 6.16 2.91 -10.83
C GLY A 28 5.25 1.76 -11.28
N VAL A 29 5.03 0.85 -10.35
CA VAL A 29 4.16 -0.32 -10.55
C VAL A 29 2.69 0.01 -10.30
N GLY A 30 1.78 -0.75 -10.92
CA GLY A 30 0.33 -0.69 -10.66
C GLY A 30 -0.43 0.38 -11.42
N ASN A 31 0.24 1.33 -12.09
CA ASN A 31 -0.42 2.29 -12.97
C ASN A 31 -0.90 1.62 -14.27
N MET A 32 -1.71 2.32 -15.05
CA MET A 32 -2.31 1.77 -16.27
C MET A 32 -1.27 1.30 -17.29
N PHE A 33 -0.20 2.08 -17.52
CA PHE A 33 0.84 1.69 -18.48
C PHE A 33 1.53 0.40 -18.05
N HIS A 34 1.88 0.28 -16.76
CA HIS A 34 2.44 -0.95 -16.19
C HIS A 34 1.50 -2.15 -16.39
N LYS A 35 0.19 -1.99 -16.09
CA LYS A 35 -0.79 -3.07 -16.28
C LYS A 35 -0.91 -3.52 -17.75
N ILE A 36 -0.92 -2.58 -18.70
CA ILE A 36 -0.97 -2.89 -20.13
C ILE A 36 0.32 -3.61 -20.56
N TYR A 37 1.49 -3.11 -20.11
CA TYR A 37 2.78 -3.69 -20.42
C TYR A 37 2.90 -5.13 -19.88
N GLU A 38 2.57 -5.35 -18.61
CA GLU A 38 2.58 -6.68 -17.98
C GLU A 38 1.63 -7.65 -18.69
N SER A 39 0.41 -7.21 -19.01
CA SER A 39 -0.54 -8.03 -19.78
C SER A 39 0.00 -8.42 -21.15
N ALA A 40 0.76 -7.52 -21.81
CA ALA A 40 1.39 -7.81 -23.09
C ALA A 40 2.57 -8.78 -22.95
N VAL A 41 3.42 -8.60 -21.95
CA VAL A 41 4.56 -9.51 -21.65
C VAL A 41 4.08 -10.93 -21.36
N HIS A 42 2.97 -11.06 -20.61
CA HIS A 42 2.40 -12.37 -20.26
C HIS A 42 1.41 -12.93 -21.29
N ASN A 43 1.29 -12.31 -22.47
CA ASN A 43 0.34 -12.70 -23.54
C ASN A 43 -1.12 -12.76 -23.06
N GLN A 44 -1.50 -11.86 -22.16
CA GLN A 44 -2.87 -11.73 -21.64
C GLN A 44 -3.69 -10.67 -22.38
N SER A 45 -3.12 -10.03 -23.40
CA SER A 45 -3.76 -9.04 -24.24
C SER A 45 -3.25 -9.14 -25.69
N GLU A 46 -3.92 -8.45 -26.63
CA GLU A 46 -3.48 -8.37 -28.02
C GLU A 46 -2.32 -7.37 -28.24
N TYR A 47 -1.97 -6.60 -27.22
CA TYR A 47 -0.82 -5.72 -27.26
C TYR A 47 0.49 -6.52 -27.37
N LYS A 48 1.43 -5.95 -28.09
CA LYS A 48 2.81 -6.46 -28.14
C LYS A 48 3.71 -5.50 -27.38
N SER A 49 4.47 -6.04 -26.44
CA SER A 49 5.45 -5.26 -25.68
C SER A 49 6.73 -5.07 -26.47
N PHE A 50 7.24 -3.84 -26.43
CA PHE A 50 8.57 -3.48 -26.95
C PHE A 50 9.34 -2.82 -25.83
N LEU A 51 10.57 -3.26 -25.61
CA LEU A 51 11.50 -2.70 -24.65
C LEU A 51 12.71 -2.18 -25.43
N ILE A 52 13.05 -0.90 -25.22
CA ILE A 52 14.24 -0.28 -25.79
C ILE A 52 15.08 0.19 -24.60
N ASN A 53 16.24 -0.43 -24.39
CA ASN A 53 17.14 -0.04 -23.34
C ASN A 53 18.06 1.09 -23.81
N TRP A 54 18.66 1.79 -22.85
CA TRP A 54 19.59 2.89 -23.17
C TRP A 54 20.75 2.46 -24.06
N TYR A 55 21.27 1.25 -23.85
CA TYR A 55 22.39 0.69 -24.65
C TYR A 55 21.97 0.21 -26.06
N ASP A 56 20.68 0.11 -26.35
CA ASP A 56 20.17 -0.17 -27.71
C ASP A 56 20.19 1.09 -28.60
N VAL A 57 20.40 2.26 -27.99
CA VAL A 57 20.41 3.54 -28.72
C VAL A 57 21.84 3.91 -29.13
N PRO A 58 22.10 4.13 -30.43
CA PRO A 58 23.44 4.50 -30.89
C PRO A 58 23.98 5.76 -30.17
N GLY A 59 25.24 5.69 -29.76
CA GLY A 59 25.94 6.77 -29.06
C GLY A 59 25.70 6.82 -27.56
N ARG A 60 24.99 5.85 -26.99
CA ARG A 60 24.84 5.69 -25.54
C ARG A 60 25.68 4.51 -25.06
N ASP A 61 26.78 4.82 -24.41
CA ASP A 61 27.73 3.89 -23.84
C ASP A 61 27.83 4.05 -22.31
N ASP A 62 28.73 3.31 -21.70
CA ASP A 62 28.95 3.38 -20.23
C ASP A 62 29.45 4.74 -19.75
N GLU A 63 30.15 5.50 -20.62
CA GLU A 63 30.61 6.85 -20.30
C GLU A 63 29.42 7.81 -20.28
N TRP A 64 28.57 7.75 -21.29
CA TRP A 64 27.30 8.48 -21.34
C TRP A 64 26.41 8.14 -20.14
N LYS A 65 26.33 6.86 -19.72
CA LYS A 65 25.61 6.45 -18.52
C LYS A 65 26.13 7.13 -17.28
N LYS A 66 27.46 7.12 -17.07
CA LYS A 66 28.10 7.75 -15.89
C LYS A 66 27.86 9.25 -15.84
N GLU A 67 28.00 9.92 -16.98
CA GLU A 67 27.74 11.37 -17.08
C GLU A 67 26.26 11.69 -16.79
N THR A 68 25.34 10.89 -17.32
CA THR A 68 23.90 11.10 -17.10
C THR A 68 23.54 10.90 -15.63
N ILE A 69 24.07 9.88 -14.97
CA ILE A 69 23.87 9.63 -13.53
C ILE A 69 24.47 10.79 -12.71
N ALA A 70 25.66 11.27 -13.05
CA ALA A 70 26.30 12.38 -12.35
C ALA A 70 25.50 13.69 -12.43
N ASN A 71 24.81 13.92 -13.55
CA ASN A 71 23.98 15.10 -13.78
C ASN A 71 22.55 14.97 -13.24
N THR A 72 22.12 13.76 -12.87
CA THR A 72 20.75 13.48 -12.39
C THR A 72 20.79 12.69 -11.07
N SER A 73 20.51 11.43 -11.13
CA SER A 73 20.68 10.44 -10.06
C SER A 73 20.55 9.05 -10.65
N GLU A 74 21.07 8.05 -9.96
CA GLU A 74 20.90 6.65 -10.37
C GLU A 74 19.42 6.25 -10.44
N ALA A 75 18.60 6.69 -9.48
CA ALA A 75 17.16 6.43 -9.47
C ALA A 75 16.43 7.03 -10.67
N GLN A 76 16.80 8.26 -11.06
CA GLN A 76 16.24 8.91 -12.23
C GLN A 76 16.72 8.24 -13.51
N PHE A 77 17.98 7.83 -13.57
CA PHE A 77 18.51 7.07 -14.70
C PHE A 77 17.76 5.75 -14.90
N GLU A 78 17.57 4.97 -13.84
CA GLU A 78 16.86 3.71 -13.91
C GLU A 78 15.38 3.88 -14.32
N GLN A 79 14.73 4.96 -13.89
CA GLN A 79 13.36 5.27 -14.31
C GLN A 79 13.27 5.63 -15.79
N GLU A 80 14.14 6.54 -16.27
CA GLU A 80 14.02 7.14 -17.61
C GLU A 80 14.68 6.30 -18.71
N TYR A 81 15.72 5.55 -18.35
CA TYR A 81 16.57 4.84 -19.30
C TYR A 81 16.76 3.35 -18.99
N GLY A 82 16.64 2.95 -17.70
CA GLY A 82 16.79 1.57 -17.26
C GLY A 82 15.52 0.74 -17.40
N ASN A 83 14.42 1.35 -17.84
CA ASN A 83 13.10 0.69 -17.98
C ASN A 83 12.59 0.04 -16.67
N SER A 84 13.01 0.59 -15.53
CA SER A 84 12.66 0.05 -14.22
C SER A 84 11.37 0.68 -13.70
N PHE A 85 10.29 -0.08 -13.68
CA PHE A 85 9.04 0.34 -13.04
C PHE A 85 9.17 0.56 -11.53
N LEU A 86 10.28 0.15 -10.95
CA LEU A 86 10.54 0.18 -9.52
C LEU A 86 11.15 1.51 -9.03
N GLY A 87 11.63 2.32 -9.95
CA GLY A 87 12.46 3.49 -9.67
C GLY A 87 11.74 4.76 -9.23
N THR A 88 10.44 4.77 -9.01
CA THR A 88 9.76 5.98 -8.55
C THR A 88 10.08 6.27 -7.09
N GLY A 89 11.07 7.09 -6.90
CA GLY A 89 11.83 7.38 -5.72
C GLY A 89 11.14 8.13 -4.58
N ASN A 90 9.83 7.94 -4.34
CA ASN A 90 9.14 8.50 -3.18
C ASN A 90 8.34 7.45 -2.39
N THR A 91 8.70 6.18 -2.52
CA THR A 91 8.12 5.15 -1.66
C THR A 91 8.85 5.12 -0.33
N LEU A 92 8.11 5.00 0.78
CA LEU A 92 8.67 4.89 2.13
C LEU A 92 9.65 3.71 2.24
N VAL A 93 9.40 2.64 1.49
CA VAL A 93 10.23 1.44 1.43
C VAL A 93 10.84 1.35 0.03
N ASN A 94 12.15 1.12 -0.04
CA ASN A 94 12.87 0.95 -1.29
C ASN A 94 12.26 -0.20 -2.11
N SER A 95 12.11 0.01 -3.41
CA SER A 95 11.46 -0.94 -4.32
C SER A 95 12.16 -2.30 -4.36
N ASN A 96 13.49 -2.35 -4.28
CA ASN A 96 14.24 -3.62 -4.20
C ASN A 96 13.93 -4.38 -2.91
N THR A 97 13.71 -3.68 -1.81
CA THR A 97 13.27 -4.27 -0.54
C THR A 97 11.87 -4.86 -0.70
N LEU A 98 10.94 -4.12 -1.33
CA LEU A 98 9.59 -4.62 -1.60
C LEU A 98 9.57 -5.87 -2.48
N LEU A 99 10.43 -5.94 -3.49
CA LEU A 99 10.59 -7.13 -4.33
C LEU A 99 11.17 -8.33 -3.59
N GLY A 100 12.06 -8.08 -2.63
CA GLY A 100 12.64 -9.12 -1.78
C GLY A 100 11.66 -9.65 -0.72
N MET A 101 10.56 -8.93 -0.47
CA MET A 101 9.53 -9.37 0.48
C MET A 101 8.75 -10.53 -0.12
N ARG A 102 8.68 -11.64 0.61
CA ARG A 102 7.82 -12.77 0.26
C ARG A 102 6.49 -12.60 0.98
N ALA A 103 5.41 -12.60 0.23
CA ALA A 103 4.09 -12.76 0.81
C ALA A 103 3.99 -14.16 1.45
N LEU A 104 3.47 -14.22 2.65
CA LEU A 104 3.13 -15.48 3.31
C LEU A 104 1.63 -15.71 3.17
N ASP A 105 1.25 -16.93 2.88
CA ASP A 105 -0.15 -17.32 2.93
C ASP A 105 -0.60 -17.38 4.40
N PRO A 106 -1.81 -16.93 4.72
CA PRO A 106 -2.35 -17.06 6.08
C PRO A 106 -2.63 -18.54 6.39
N ASP A 107 -2.39 -18.94 7.63
CA ASP A 107 -2.77 -20.28 8.13
C ASP A 107 -4.28 -20.51 8.05
N TRP A 108 -5.04 -19.42 8.16
CA TRP A 108 -6.50 -19.43 8.07
C TRP A 108 -7.03 -18.07 7.63
N ASN A 109 -8.07 -18.07 6.78
CA ASN A 109 -8.80 -16.87 6.40
C ASN A 109 -10.30 -17.09 6.38
N LYS A 110 -11.06 -16.13 6.85
CA LYS A 110 -12.52 -16.09 6.79
C LYS A 110 -13.03 -14.69 7.13
N ASP A 111 -14.10 -14.26 6.50
CA ASP A 111 -14.80 -13.00 6.80
C ASP A 111 -13.84 -11.79 6.81
N ASN A 112 -12.97 -11.70 5.80
CA ASN A 112 -11.98 -10.63 5.65
C ASN A 112 -10.87 -10.60 6.72
N LEU A 113 -10.78 -11.63 7.58
CA LEU A 113 -9.71 -11.82 8.53
C LEU A 113 -8.69 -12.82 8.01
N PHE A 114 -7.42 -12.49 8.13
CA PHE A 114 -6.27 -13.29 7.72
C PHE A 114 -5.42 -13.57 8.96
N LEU A 115 -5.34 -14.82 9.38
CA LEU A 115 -4.58 -15.27 10.52
C LEU A 115 -3.28 -15.93 10.07
N TYR A 116 -2.15 -15.43 10.52
CA TYR A 116 -0.83 -15.97 10.22
C TYR A 116 -0.21 -16.73 11.39
N GLU A 117 -0.45 -16.28 12.61
CA GLU A 117 -0.01 -16.97 13.84
C GLU A 117 -1.10 -16.84 14.90
N LYS A 118 -1.36 -17.92 15.65
CA LYS A 118 -2.28 -17.90 16.79
C LYS A 118 -1.67 -17.10 17.94
N PRO A 119 -2.51 -16.49 18.80
CA PRO A 119 -2.01 -15.80 19.98
C PRO A 119 -1.29 -16.79 20.93
N LEU A 120 -0.20 -16.32 21.51
CA LEU A 120 0.61 -17.06 22.46
C LEU A 120 0.52 -16.39 23.83
N GLU A 121 0.42 -17.20 24.89
CA GLU A 121 0.40 -16.71 26.26
C GLU A 121 1.72 -16.00 26.60
N GLY A 122 1.63 -14.86 27.30
CA GLY A 122 2.80 -14.04 27.68
C GLY A 122 3.40 -13.19 26.56
N HIS A 123 2.92 -13.33 25.32
CA HIS A 123 3.33 -12.46 24.23
C HIS A 123 2.65 -11.08 24.30
N ARG A 124 3.36 -10.06 23.83
CA ARG A 124 2.88 -8.68 23.74
C ARG A 124 2.55 -8.33 22.31
N TYR A 125 1.38 -7.75 22.13
CA TYR A 125 0.89 -7.38 20.81
C TYR A 125 0.54 -5.90 20.74
N VAL A 126 0.60 -5.35 19.54
CA VAL A 126 0.10 -4.02 19.18
C VAL A 126 -0.86 -4.19 18.00
N CYS A 127 -1.98 -3.50 18.05
CA CYS A 127 -2.94 -3.45 16.95
C CYS A 127 -2.94 -2.05 16.33
N THR A 128 -2.67 -1.93 15.04
CA THR A 128 -2.79 -0.68 14.29
C THR A 128 -4.05 -0.69 13.46
N VAL A 129 -4.78 0.42 13.41
CA VAL A 129 -6.08 0.53 12.75
C VAL A 129 -6.11 1.74 11.83
N ASP A 130 -6.54 1.53 10.59
CA ASP A 130 -6.86 2.56 9.61
C ASP A 130 -8.32 2.41 9.18
N VAL A 131 -9.08 3.51 9.12
CA VAL A 131 -10.54 3.49 8.94
C VAL A 131 -10.95 4.19 7.66
N SER A 132 -11.72 3.50 6.84
CA SER A 132 -12.35 4.03 5.64
C SER A 132 -13.86 4.24 5.82
N LYS A 133 -14.49 4.85 4.83
CA LYS A 133 -15.95 5.12 4.84
C LYS A 133 -16.83 3.89 4.56
N GLY A 134 -16.27 2.74 4.23
CA GLY A 134 -17.04 1.54 3.90
C GLY A 134 -17.91 1.66 2.64
N ARG A 135 -17.41 2.35 1.61
CA ARG A 135 -18.14 2.63 0.35
C ARG A 135 -17.59 1.87 -0.87
N GLY A 136 -16.83 0.81 -0.65
CA GLY A 136 -16.24 0.00 -1.71
C GLY A 136 -14.99 0.59 -2.37
N LEU A 137 -14.47 1.71 -1.87
CA LEU A 137 -13.26 2.37 -2.38
C LEU A 137 -12.05 1.97 -1.52
N ASP A 138 -11.78 2.76 -0.48
CA ASP A 138 -10.69 2.50 0.45
C ASP A 138 -11.09 1.42 1.47
N TYR A 139 -10.11 0.74 2.03
CA TYR A 139 -10.31 -0.32 2.99
C TYR A 139 -10.20 0.17 4.43
N SER A 140 -11.11 -0.29 5.29
CA SER A 140 -10.86 -0.32 6.74
C SER A 140 -10.01 -1.52 7.05
N THR A 141 -8.94 -1.32 7.80
CA THR A 141 -7.99 -2.37 8.12
C THR A 141 -7.58 -2.31 9.58
N PHE A 142 -7.27 -3.46 10.16
CA PHE A 142 -6.40 -3.52 11.32
C PHE A 142 -5.33 -4.58 11.13
N THR A 143 -4.18 -4.37 11.76
CA THR A 143 -3.07 -5.32 11.76
C THR A 143 -2.60 -5.54 13.19
N ILE A 144 -2.53 -6.79 13.62
CA ILE A 144 -1.99 -7.18 14.91
C ILE A 144 -0.55 -7.66 14.70
N ILE A 145 0.35 -7.09 15.49
CA ILE A 145 1.79 -7.31 15.40
C ILE A 145 2.27 -7.84 16.73
N ASP A 146 2.97 -8.98 16.72
CA ASP A 146 3.72 -9.47 17.86
C ASP A 146 5.00 -8.64 18.02
N VAL A 147 5.11 -7.96 19.15
CA VAL A 147 6.25 -7.10 19.52
C VAL A 147 7.08 -7.67 20.65
N THR A 148 6.92 -8.94 20.95
CA THR A 148 7.62 -9.62 22.06
C THR A 148 9.12 -9.69 21.80
N THR A 149 9.50 -10.02 20.59
CA THR A 149 10.91 -10.14 20.15
C THR A 149 11.13 -9.48 18.82
N SER A 150 12.35 -9.01 18.54
CA SER A 150 12.74 -8.50 17.22
C SER A 150 13.28 -9.65 16.34
N PRO A 151 12.94 -9.69 15.04
CA PRO A 151 12.05 -8.76 14.32
C PRO A 151 10.58 -8.94 14.72
N PHE A 152 9.82 -7.86 14.72
CA PHE A 152 8.38 -7.91 14.95
C PHE A 152 7.67 -8.69 13.85
N LYS A 153 6.56 -9.35 14.20
CA LYS A 153 5.82 -10.20 13.27
C LYS A 153 4.37 -9.77 13.13
N GLN A 154 3.90 -9.61 11.90
CA GLN A 154 2.47 -9.51 11.63
C GLN A 154 1.83 -10.88 11.85
N VAL A 155 0.88 -10.98 12.77
CA VAL A 155 0.23 -12.24 13.16
C VAL A 155 -1.23 -12.33 12.73
N CYS A 156 -1.90 -11.19 12.52
CA CYS A 156 -3.27 -11.15 12.07
C CYS A 156 -3.55 -9.84 11.32
N THR A 157 -4.38 -9.89 10.30
CA THR A 157 -4.86 -8.71 9.55
C THR A 157 -6.32 -8.87 9.21
N TYR A 158 -7.08 -7.79 9.35
CA TYR A 158 -8.43 -7.65 8.82
C TYR A 158 -8.43 -6.58 7.72
N ARG A 159 -9.21 -6.80 6.66
CA ARG A 159 -9.28 -5.85 5.54
C ARG A 159 -10.64 -5.93 4.86
N ASP A 160 -11.43 -4.84 4.94
CA ASP A 160 -12.75 -4.76 4.32
C ASP A 160 -13.04 -3.33 3.83
N ASN A 161 -13.51 -3.16 2.60
CA ASN A 161 -13.87 -1.86 2.04
C ASN A 161 -15.38 -1.56 2.11
N MET A 162 -16.18 -2.50 2.64
CA MET A 162 -17.62 -2.36 2.79
C MET A 162 -18.06 -2.25 4.25
N VAL A 163 -17.18 -2.51 5.21
CA VAL A 163 -17.53 -2.42 6.63
C VAL A 163 -17.86 -0.98 7.02
N SER A 164 -19.02 -0.83 7.66
CA SER A 164 -19.42 0.48 8.22
C SER A 164 -18.50 0.88 9.37
N PRO A 165 -18.02 2.15 9.42
CA PRO A 165 -17.28 2.65 10.58
C PRO A 165 -18.00 2.45 11.92
N LEU A 166 -19.33 2.44 11.93
CA LEU A 166 -20.15 2.20 13.14
C LEU A 166 -20.05 0.77 13.68
N LEU A 167 -19.79 -0.21 12.80
CA LEU A 167 -19.65 -1.63 13.19
C LEU A 167 -18.21 -2.05 13.40
N PHE A 168 -17.28 -1.26 12.91
CA PHE A 168 -15.87 -1.63 12.94
C PHE A 168 -15.27 -1.73 14.35
N PRO A 169 -15.64 -0.88 15.34
CA PRO A 169 -15.17 -1.03 16.71
C PRO A 169 -15.50 -2.40 17.34
N ASP A 170 -16.70 -2.94 17.09
CA ASP A 170 -17.09 -4.26 17.59
C ASP A 170 -16.24 -5.38 16.98
N ILE A 171 -15.93 -5.24 15.68
CA ILE A 171 -15.05 -6.19 14.97
C ILE A 171 -13.64 -6.13 15.56
N ILE A 172 -13.09 -4.93 15.75
CA ILE A 172 -11.79 -4.75 16.39
C ILE A 172 -11.78 -5.41 17.76
N ASN A 173 -12.72 -5.04 18.63
CA ASN A 173 -12.84 -5.54 19.99
C ASN A 173 -12.94 -7.08 20.06
N LYS A 174 -13.71 -7.67 19.15
CA LYS A 174 -13.85 -9.13 19.06
C LYS A 174 -12.50 -9.82 18.86
N TYR A 175 -11.67 -9.32 17.96
CA TYR A 175 -10.43 -9.99 17.58
C TYR A 175 -9.25 -9.63 18.50
N VAL A 176 -9.13 -8.39 18.94
CA VAL A 176 -8.03 -7.98 19.82
C VAL A 176 -8.05 -8.68 21.18
N LYS A 177 -9.24 -9.02 21.70
CA LYS A 177 -9.38 -9.79 22.95
C LYS A 177 -8.71 -11.16 22.90
N HIS A 178 -8.57 -11.76 21.73
CA HIS A 178 -7.87 -13.03 21.57
C HIS A 178 -6.34 -12.89 21.64
N TYR A 179 -5.80 -11.68 21.42
CA TYR A 179 -4.36 -11.40 21.38
C TYR A 179 -3.86 -10.69 22.64
N ASN A 180 -4.26 -11.17 23.83
CA ASN A 180 -3.84 -10.64 25.13
C ASN A 180 -4.12 -9.14 25.31
N GLU A 181 -5.24 -8.66 24.76
CA GLU A 181 -5.68 -7.26 24.83
C GLU A 181 -4.58 -6.25 24.47
N PRO A 182 -4.10 -6.23 23.20
CA PRO A 182 -3.02 -5.38 22.76
C PRO A 182 -3.34 -3.90 22.91
N VAL A 183 -2.32 -3.07 22.91
CA VAL A 183 -2.51 -1.63 22.70
C VAL A 183 -3.06 -1.40 21.30
N VAL A 184 -4.22 -0.77 21.18
CA VAL A 184 -4.87 -0.43 19.91
C VAL A 184 -4.56 1.01 19.55
N ILE A 185 -3.89 1.21 18.42
CA ILE A 185 -3.49 2.51 17.88
C ILE A 185 -4.37 2.78 16.66
N ILE A 186 -5.23 3.80 16.73
CA ILE A 186 -6.17 4.15 15.66
C ILE A 186 -5.71 5.47 15.04
N GLU A 187 -5.63 5.54 13.71
CA GLU A 187 -5.47 6.80 13.01
C GLU A 187 -6.78 7.59 13.14
N ASN A 188 -6.75 8.72 13.87
CA ASN A 188 -7.97 9.47 14.19
C ASN A 188 -8.36 10.50 13.12
N ASN A 189 -7.97 10.29 11.86
CA ASN A 189 -8.39 11.07 10.71
C ASN A 189 -9.81 10.68 10.29
N ALA A 190 -10.62 11.66 9.87
CA ALA A 190 -11.97 11.45 9.35
C ALA A 190 -12.79 10.47 10.24
N GLU A 191 -13.11 9.28 9.74
CA GLU A 191 -13.96 8.30 10.45
C GLU A 191 -13.23 7.63 11.63
N GLY A 192 -11.90 7.65 11.63
CA GLY A 192 -11.08 6.99 12.67
C GLY A 192 -11.29 7.58 14.06
N GLY A 193 -11.52 8.89 14.15
CA GLY A 193 -11.83 9.54 15.42
C GLY A 193 -13.11 9.03 16.07
N MET A 194 -14.15 8.74 15.27
CA MET A 194 -15.39 8.14 15.75
C MET A 194 -15.15 6.70 16.24
N VAL A 195 -14.44 5.89 15.47
CA VAL A 195 -14.10 4.52 15.84
C VAL A 195 -13.29 4.48 17.13
N ALA A 196 -12.29 5.37 17.28
CA ALA A 196 -11.48 5.49 18.48
C ALA A 196 -12.32 5.87 19.71
N THR A 197 -13.22 6.85 19.56
CA THR A 197 -14.13 7.30 20.63
C THR A 197 -15.07 6.17 21.04
N GLN A 198 -15.68 5.48 20.11
CA GLN A 198 -16.59 4.39 20.38
C GLN A 198 -15.88 3.19 21.07
N LEU A 199 -14.70 2.82 20.58
CA LEU A 199 -13.91 1.74 21.19
C LEU A 199 -13.51 2.09 22.63
N HIS A 200 -13.14 3.34 22.89
CA HIS A 200 -12.69 3.79 24.21
C HIS A 200 -13.84 4.01 25.21
N TYR A 201 -14.88 4.77 24.82
CA TYR A 201 -15.92 5.20 25.76
C TYR A 201 -17.17 4.32 25.77
N GLU A 202 -17.55 3.70 24.65
CA GLU A 202 -18.78 2.91 24.58
C GLU A 202 -18.49 1.41 24.82
N ILE A 203 -17.42 0.89 24.20
CA ILE A 203 -16.98 -0.50 24.37
C ILE A 203 -16.11 -0.66 25.62
N GLU A 204 -15.56 0.45 26.12
CA GLU A 204 -14.67 0.50 27.29
C GLU A 204 -13.44 -0.43 27.13
N TYR A 205 -12.88 -0.48 25.90
CA TYR A 205 -11.67 -1.26 25.69
C TYR A 205 -10.48 -0.62 26.42
N PRO A 206 -9.77 -1.37 27.30
CA PRO A 206 -8.86 -0.76 28.28
C PRO A 206 -7.59 -0.19 27.68
N ASN A 207 -7.15 -0.69 26.53
CA ASN A 207 -5.83 -0.42 25.96
C ASN A 207 -5.88 0.38 24.64
N VAL A 208 -6.79 1.35 24.53
CA VAL A 208 -6.76 2.31 23.40
C VAL A 208 -5.64 3.31 23.62
N PHE A 209 -4.79 3.50 22.61
CA PHE A 209 -3.70 4.49 22.67
C PHE A 209 -4.25 5.91 22.69
N VAL A 210 -3.78 6.73 23.63
CA VAL A 210 -4.15 8.13 23.78
C VAL A 210 -2.88 8.98 23.67
N GLN A 211 -2.90 9.97 22.76
CA GLN A 211 -1.79 10.89 22.55
C GLN A 211 -1.99 12.14 23.41
N GLY A 212 -1.21 12.30 24.48
CA GLY A 212 -1.26 13.48 25.35
C GLY A 212 -2.15 13.33 26.60
N GLN A 213 -2.69 14.44 27.07
CA GLN A 213 -3.62 14.44 28.23
C GLN A 213 -5.06 14.22 27.73
N LEU A 214 -5.74 13.26 28.31
CA LEU A 214 -7.10 12.77 27.99
C LEU A 214 -8.12 13.84 27.62
N LYS A 215 -8.11 14.24 26.35
CA LYS A 215 -9.24 14.89 25.68
C LYS A 215 -9.77 13.95 24.62
N ALA A 216 -11.04 14.05 24.26
CA ALA A 216 -11.66 13.19 23.22
C ALA A 216 -10.92 13.24 21.88
N GLU A 217 -10.32 14.39 21.57
CA GLU A 217 -9.48 14.63 20.37
C GLU A 217 -8.08 14.01 20.44
N ASP A 218 -7.65 13.53 21.62
CA ASP A 218 -6.33 12.92 21.82
C ASP A 218 -6.36 11.39 21.72
N ILE A 219 -7.55 10.78 21.51
CA ILE A 219 -7.67 9.34 21.36
C ILE A 219 -7.22 8.94 19.95
N GLY A 220 -6.29 7.99 19.87
CA GLY A 220 -5.66 7.59 18.61
C GLY A 220 -4.45 8.44 18.24
N VAL A 221 -4.03 8.38 16.99
CA VAL A 221 -2.86 9.09 16.46
C VAL A 221 -3.26 9.95 15.27
N THR A 222 -2.92 11.24 15.31
CA THR A 222 -3.07 12.13 14.17
C THR A 222 -1.78 12.12 13.34
N MET A 223 -1.86 11.58 12.12
CA MET A 223 -0.77 11.67 11.15
C MET A 223 -0.75 13.06 10.54
N SER A 224 0.21 13.90 10.93
CA SER A 224 0.44 15.19 10.29
C SER A 224 0.91 14.98 8.86
N ARG A 225 0.19 15.50 7.86
CA ARG A 225 0.62 15.52 6.44
C ARG A 225 1.87 16.38 6.18
N LYS A 226 2.43 17.04 7.17
CA LYS A 226 3.71 17.71 7.08
C LYS A 226 4.85 16.72 7.30
N ILE A 227 5.18 15.97 6.26
CA ILE A 227 6.53 15.42 6.14
C ILE A 227 7.45 16.65 6.03
N LYS A 228 8.07 17.06 7.14
CA LYS A 228 9.21 17.94 7.07
C LYS A 228 10.26 17.17 6.26
N ARG A 229 10.59 17.69 5.06
CA ARG A 229 11.79 17.27 4.36
C ARG A 229 12.94 17.46 5.34
N ILE A 230 13.51 16.35 5.79
CA ILE A 230 14.79 16.35 6.45
C ILE A 230 15.78 16.66 5.32
N GLY A 231 16.36 17.85 5.38
CA GLY A 231 17.39 18.30 4.46
C GLY A 231 18.69 17.52 4.64
#